data_071ec65dd2bec6b662e64c78f4468e3b
#
_entry.id   071ec65dd2bec6b662e64c78f4468e3b
#
_cell.length_a   1.000
_cell.length_b   1.000
_cell.length_c   1.000
_cell.angle_alpha   90.00
_cell.angle_beta   90.00
_cell.angle_gamma   90.00
#
_symmetry.space_group_name_H-M   'P 1'
#
loop_
_entity.id
_entity.type
_entity.pdbx_description
1 polymer ?
#
loop_
_entity_poly.entity_id
_entity_poly.type
_entity_poly.pdbx_seq_one_letter_code
_entity_poly.pdbx_strand_id
1 'polypeptide(L)'
;MTSAPPREIAVEIVRRLQTAGFAAFWVGGCVRDFLLGREPQDYDIATDARPEQIEKLFTKTIAVGRKFGVMIVVEGTHQFQVATFRAEAEYRDGRRPEKVVFSSAKADAQRRDFTVNGLFFDPIAEKLHDWVGGEKDLRAKIIRTIGLPEERFAEDHLRLLRAVRFAAQLGFEVEPQTFAAVKKLAPKIELISAERIRDELIKLFAPPHEDFSLSSRKGGKGRGEETCVPKKQNPSSRPSPRLGGEREKMSDAQQRVPTSSAARGLVLLRDSRLLPGVLPELIATLLCQQSPDYHPEGTVFEHIRLMLEKMPPNASPSLPWAVILHDIAKPATAERDPVTGAIHFYGHEKVGAELADRMLRRLRFPKKQVEEIVACVRNHMQFKDVKQMRKATLRRLLLRQTFPLELELHRLDCLGSHGHLDHYEFLLAQAEELKKKPAIRPSLLTGRDLIKLGMKPGPAMGALLGELREKQLADELKTPRQARAWVKKRLPTDG
;
A
#
# COMPACT_ATOMS: atom_id res chain seq x y z
N MET A 1 -6.57 -32.90 8.99
CA MET A 1 -5.10 -33.03 9.12
C MET A 1 -4.54 -31.64 8.98
N THR A 2 -4.04 -31.05 10.06
CA THR A 2 -3.35 -29.76 10.05
C THR A 2 -2.06 -29.94 9.27
N SER A 3 -1.88 -29.20 8.17
CA SER A 3 -0.62 -29.20 7.44
C SER A 3 0.49 -28.66 8.35
N ALA A 4 1.69 -29.26 8.28
CA ALA A 4 2.85 -28.76 9.02
C ALA A 4 3.09 -27.27 8.70
N PRO A 5 3.64 -26.50 9.65
CA PRO A 5 3.97 -25.10 9.43
C PRO A 5 4.92 -24.91 8.23
N PRO A 6 4.82 -23.82 7.46
CA PRO A 6 5.68 -23.57 6.28
C PRO A 6 7.17 -23.70 6.58
N ARG A 7 7.60 -23.26 7.76
CA ARG A 7 9.00 -23.38 8.22
C ARG A 7 9.48 -24.84 8.28
N GLU A 8 8.68 -25.72 8.88
CA GLU A 8 9.03 -27.15 9.02
C GLU A 8 9.12 -27.83 7.65
N ILE A 9 8.20 -27.50 6.74
CA ILE A 9 8.21 -28.00 5.37
C ILE A 9 9.46 -27.52 4.62
N ALA A 10 9.82 -26.24 4.78
CA ALA A 10 11.02 -25.68 4.16
C ALA A 10 12.31 -26.33 4.67
N VAL A 11 12.38 -26.69 5.97
CA VAL A 11 13.47 -27.49 6.55
C VAL A 11 13.52 -28.87 5.91
N GLU A 12 12.36 -29.53 5.76
CA GLU A 12 12.28 -30.88 5.16
C GLU A 12 12.70 -30.89 3.69
N ILE A 13 12.34 -29.86 2.91
CA ILE A 13 12.80 -29.72 1.52
C ILE A 13 14.34 -29.63 1.47
N VAL A 14 14.96 -28.79 2.34
CA VAL A 14 16.42 -28.71 2.43
C VAL A 14 17.03 -30.05 2.83
N ARG A 15 16.46 -30.74 3.81
CA ARG A 15 16.94 -32.06 4.27
C ARG A 15 16.93 -33.08 3.15
N ARG A 16 15.86 -33.18 2.36
CA ARG A 16 15.75 -34.10 1.22
C ARG A 16 16.80 -33.83 0.15
N LEU A 17 17.03 -32.55 -0.17
CA LEU A 17 18.07 -32.15 -1.11
C LEU A 17 19.47 -32.55 -0.60
N GLN A 18 19.78 -32.25 0.68
CA GLN A 18 21.08 -32.57 1.27
C GLN A 18 21.28 -34.10 1.40
N THR A 19 20.25 -34.86 1.75
CA THR A 19 20.32 -36.32 1.81
C THR A 19 20.58 -36.95 0.43
N ALA A 20 20.10 -36.31 -0.63
CA ALA A 20 20.38 -36.71 -2.00
C ALA A 20 21.76 -36.25 -2.52
N GLY A 21 22.58 -35.63 -1.66
CA GLY A 21 23.95 -35.21 -1.96
C GLY A 21 24.07 -33.81 -2.53
N PHE A 22 23.01 -33.01 -2.52
CA PHE A 22 23.03 -31.63 -3.03
C PHE A 22 23.22 -30.62 -1.89
N ALA A 23 23.99 -29.56 -2.16
CA ALA A 23 23.99 -28.39 -1.29
C ALA A 23 22.63 -27.66 -1.38
N ALA A 24 22.03 -27.33 -0.24
CA ALA A 24 20.76 -26.60 -0.21
C ALA A 24 20.68 -25.70 1.02
N PHE A 25 20.15 -24.48 0.82
CA PHE A 25 20.08 -23.42 1.82
C PHE A 25 18.79 -22.63 1.70
N TRP A 26 18.31 -22.08 2.78
CA TRP A 26 17.42 -20.91 2.72
C TRP A 26 18.20 -19.70 2.25
N VAL A 27 17.57 -18.80 1.50
CA VAL A 27 18.28 -17.68 0.88
C VAL A 27 17.46 -16.39 0.81
N GLY A 28 18.13 -15.26 0.82
CA GLY A 28 17.50 -13.98 0.53
C GLY A 28 16.61 -13.43 1.65
N GLY A 29 15.38 -13.05 1.29
CA GLY A 29 14.46 -12.38 2.22
C GLY A 29 14.13 -13.17 3.46
N CYS A 30 13.91 -14.49 3.34
CA CYS A 30 13.58 -15.34 4.49
C CYS A 30 14.73 -15.43 5.49
N VAL A 31 15.98 -15.49 5.05
CA VAL A 31 17.14 -15.50 5.95
C VAL A 31 17.27 -14.16 6.69
N ARG A 32 17.13 -13.06 5.96
CA ARG A 32 17.13 -11.72 6.55
C ARG A 32 16.05 -11.60 7.62
N ASP A 33 14.81 -11.98 7.30
CA ASP A 33 13.67 -11.80 8.20
C ASP A 33 13.79 -12.73 9.41
N PHE A 34 14.26 -13.96 9.21
CA PHE A 34 14.59 -14.90 10.28
C PHE A 34 15.66 -14.33 11.24
N LEU A 35 16.75 -13.76 10.72
CA LEU A 35 17.79 -13.13 11.54
C LEU A 35 17.33 -11.87 12.27
N LEU A 36 16.31 -11.19 11.74
CA LEU A 36 15.63 -10.06 12.41
C LEU A 36 14.61 -10.50 13.47
N GLY A 37 14.45 -11.82 13.70
CA GLY A 37 13.46 -12.38 14.63
C GLY A 37 12.01 -12.24 14.13
N ARG A 38 11.82 -12.13 12.82
CA ARG A 38 10.51 -12.08 12.15
C ARG A 38 10.21 -13.43 11.52
N GLU A 39 8.95 -13.89 11.57
CA GLU A 39 8.56 -15.08 10.81
C GLU A 39 8.52 -14.75 9.31
N PRO A 40 9.31 -15.45 8.46
CA PRO A 40 9.27 -15.25 7.02
C PRO A 40 7.91 -15.65 6.43
N GLN A 41 7.39 -14.84 5.52
CA GLN A 41 6.15 -15.17 4.81
C GLN A 41 6.37 -16.25 3.75
N ASP A 42 7.51 -16.20 3.06
CA ASP A 42 7.93 -17.15 2.03
C ASP A 42 9.33 -17.67 2.33
N TYR A 43 9.58 -18.95 2.05
CA TYR A 43 10.90 -19.55 2.19
C TYR A 43 11.46 -19.87 0.81
N ASP A 44 12.42 -19.06 0.36
CA ASP A 44 13.17 -19.31 -0.86
C ASP A 44 14.33 -20.25 -0.56
N ILE A 45 14.47 -21.31 -1.39
CA ILE A 45 15.51 -22.31 -1.25
C ILE A 45 16.43 -22.24 -2.49
N ALA A 46 17.73 -22.27 -2.29
CA ALA A 46 18.70 -22.38 -3.36
C ALA A 46 19.56 -23.63 -3.18
N THR A 47 19.92 -24.29 -4.30
CA THR A 47 20.60 -25.57 -4.32
C THR A 47 21.53 -25.68 -5.54
N ASP A 48 22.47 -26.62 -5.54
CA ASP A 48 23.22 -27.01 -6.76
C ASP A 48 22.48 -28.08 -7.59
N ALA A 49 21.38 -28.65 -7.06
CA ALA A 49 20.52 -29.55 -7.83
C ALA A 49 19.92 -28.81 -9.04
N ARG A 50 19.97 -29.46 -10.21
CA ARG A 50 19.34 -28.95 -11.43
C ARG A 50 17.84 -29.24 -11.45
N PRO A 51 17.05 -28.54 -12.27
CA PRO A 51 15.60 -28.73 -12.35
C PRO A 51 15.18 -30.21 -12.52
N GLU A 52 15.89 -30.97 -13.37
CA GLU A 52 15.59 -32.37 -13.60
C GLU A 52 15.83 -33.25 -12.36
N GLN A 53 16.79 -32.88 -11.51
CA GLN A 53 17.09 -33.57 -10.27
C GLN A 53 16.07 -33.23 -9.19
N ILE A 54 15.62 -31.94 -9.14
CA ILE A 54 14.53 -31.50 -8.28
C ILE A 54 13.24 -32.24 -8.61
N GLU A 55 12.89 -32.35 -9.90
CA GLU A 55 11.70 -33.09 -10.37
C GLU A 55 11.71 -34.58 -9.95
N LYS A 56 12.89 -35.20 -9.88
CA LYS A 56 13.03 -36.59 -9.43
C LYS A 56 12.87 -36.77 -7.92
N LEU A 57 13.23 -35.74 -7.14
CA LEU A 57 13.20 -35.80 -5.67
C LEU A 57 11.84 -35.48 -5.06
N PHE A 58 11.03 -34.69 -5.77
CA PHE A 58 9.75 -34.21 -5.25
C PHE A 58 8.58 -34.66 -6.11
N THR A 59 7.54 -35.16 -5.46
CA THR A 59 6.38 -35.78 -6.15
C THR A 59 5.58 -34.77 -6.95
N LYS A 60 5.55 -33.49 -6.52
CA LYS A 60 4.78 -32.44 -7.18
C LYS A 60 5.62 -31.18 -7.35
N THR A 61 5.95 -30.88 -8.60
CA THR A 61 6.72 -29.70 -8.98
C THR A 61 6.04 -28.94 -10.10
N ILE A 62 6.26 -27.62 -10.18
CA ILE A 62 5.77 -26.75 -11.24
C ILE A 62 6.95 -26.01 -11.84
N ALA A 63 7.15 -26.15 -13.13
CA ALA A 63 8.23 -25.52 -13.88
C ALA A 63 7.87 -24.06 -14.23
N VAL A 64 8.09 -23.12 -13.34
CA VAL A 64 7.81 -21.69 -13.58
C VAL A 64 8.93 -21.00 -14.36
N GLY A 65 10.15 -21.46 -14.19
CA GLY A 65 11.34 -20.89 -14.84
C GLY A 65 12.43 -21.92 -15.10
N ARG A 66 12.09 -23.09 -15.63
CA ARG A 66 13.02 -24.22 -15.85
C ARG A 66 14.29 -23.83 -16.59
N LYS A 67 14.18 -23.01 -17.66
CA LYS A 67 15.33 -22.50 -18.40
C LYS A 67 16.25 -21.61 -17.55
N PHE A 68 15.73 -21.06 -16.46
CA PHE A 68 16.45 -20.21 -15.52
C PHE A 68 16.80 -20.92 -14.22
N GLY A 69 16.58 -22.23 -14.13
CA GLY A 69 16.88 -23.02 -12.95
C GLY A 69 15.89 -22.83 -11.78
N VAL A 70 14.65 -22.35 -12.02
CA VAL A 70 13.67 -22.09 -10.97
C VAL A 70 12.50 -23.06 -11.06
N MET A 71 12.24 -23.79 -9.97
CA MET A 71 11.14 -24.73 -9.80
C MET A 71 10.30 -24.35 -8.59
N ILE A 72 9.02 -24.65 -8.63
CA ILE A 72 8.15 -24.59 -7.44
C ILE A 72 7.94 -26.02 -6.97
N VAL A 73 8.29 -26.31 -5.73
CA VAL A 73 7.97 -27.54 -5.04
C VAL A 73 6.65 -27.32 -4.29
N VAL A 74 5.71 -28.25 -4.46
CA VAL A 74 4.37 -28.18 -3.82
C VAL A 74 4.28 -29.28 -2.76
N GLU A 75 4.19 -28.88 -1.50
CA GLU A 75 4.00 -29.80 -0.36
C GLU A 75 2.71 -29.41 0.39
N GLY A 76 1.73 -30.31 0.33
CA GLY A 76 0.39 -30.03 0.84
C GLY A 76 -0.30 -28.86 0.11
N THR A 77 -0.61 -27.82 0.85
CA THR A 77 -1.21 -26.55 0.32
C THR A 77 -0.16 -25.46 0.06
N HIS A 78 1.12 -25.71 0.40
CA HIS A 78 2.19 -24.73 0.34
C HIS A 78 3.03 -24.90 -0.93
N GLN A 79 3.57 -23.77 -1.40
CA GLN A 79 4.44 -23.70 -2.57
C GLN A 79 5.78 -23.07 -2.14
N PHE A 80 6.89 -23.72 -2.52
CA PHE A 80 8.24 -23.27 -2.19
C PHE A 80 9.05 -23.08 -3.46
N GLN A 81 9.68 -21.92 -3.60
CA GLN A 81 10.58 -21.66 -4.70
C GLN A 81 11.92 -22.32 -4.43
N VAL A 82 12.33 -23.23 -5.31
CA VAL A 82 13.64 -23.90 -5.29
C VAL A 82 14.40 -23.50 -6.54
N ALA A 83 15.53 -22.81 -6.36
CA ALA A 83 16.34 -22.27 -7.44
C ALA A 83 17.72 -22.90 -7.47
N THR A 84 18.19 -23.32 -8.66
CA THR A 84 19.57 -23.76 -8.85
C THR A 84 20.53 -22.57 -8.74
N PHE A 85 21.67 -22.73 -8.05
CA PHE A 85 22.71 -21.68 -7.95
C PHE A 85 23.18 -21.25 -9.32
N ARG A 86 23.28 -19.96 -9.53
CA ARG A 86 23.73 -19.38 -10.80
C ARG A 86 24.76 -18.27 -10.57
N ALA A 87 25.71 -18.17 -11.50
CA ALA A 87 26.55 -17.01 -11.65
C ALA A 87 25.88 -15.96 -12.53
N GLU A 88 26.45 -14.77 -12.56
CA GLU A 88 26.08 -13.75 -13.54
C GLU A 88 26.30 -14.24 -14.96
N ALA A 89 25.33 -13.94 -15.82
CA ALA A 89 25.48 -14.04 -17.26
C ALA A 89 25.40 -12.64 -17.87
N GLU A 90 26.03 -12.42 -19.01
CA GLU A 90 26.00 -11.14 -19.71
C GLU A 90 24.55 -10.71 -20.01
N TYR A 91 24.19 -9.50 -19.53
CA TYR A 91 22.92 -8.86 -19.81
C TYR A 91 23.09 -7.94 -21.02
N ARG A 92 22.48 -8.27 -22.17
CA ARG A 92 22.50 -7.37 -23.34
C ARG A 92 21.52 -6.20 -23.23
N ASP A 93 20.39 -6.40 -22.56
CA ASP A 93 19.30 -5.40 -22.49
C ASP A 93 18.85 -5.07 -21.06
N GLY A 94 19.66 -5.34 -20.02
CA GLY A 94 19.31 -5.08 -18.63
C GLY A 94 18.08 -5.86 -18.10
N ARG A 95 17.63 -6.92 -18.82
CA ARG A 95 16.33 -7.56 -18.52
C ARG A 95 16.39 -9.07 -18.30
N ARG A 96 17.12 -9.82 -19.10
CA ARG A 96 17.22 -11.29 -18.99
C ARG A 96 18.60 -11.75 -19.44
N PRO A 97 19.29 -12.62 -18.67
CA PRO A 97 20.49 -13.27 -19.18
C PRO A 97 20.12 -14.19 -20.36
N GLU A 98 20.85 -14.12 -21.46
CA GLU A 98 20.65 -15.03 -22.60
C GLU A 98 20.99 -16.48 -22.24
N LYS A 99 21.93 -16.67 -21.30
CA LYS A 99 22.34 -17.99 -20.79
C LYS A 99 22.46 -17.94 -19.27
N VAL A 100 21.98 -18.97 -18.61
CA VAL A 100 22.19 -19.19 -17.17
C VAL A 100 23.40 -20.10 -17.03
N VAL A 101 24.40 -19.64 -16.30
CA VAL A 101 25.57 -20.46 -15.92
C VAL A 101 25.33 -20.94 -14.48
N PHE A 102 25.14 -22.22 -14.31
CA PHE A 102 25.03 -22.82 -12.97
C PHE A 102 26.39 -22.75 -12.27
N SER A 103 26.40 -22.43 -10.97
CA SER A 103 27.61 -22.09 -10.24
C SER A 103 27.52 -22.51 -8.77
N SER A 104 28.38 -21.94 -7.93
CA SER A 104 28.40 -22.19 -6.49
C SER A 104 27.46 -21.26 -5.72
N ALA A 105 27.13 -21.65 -4.47
CA ALA A 105 26.37 -20.80 -3.55
C ALA A 105 27.00 -19.41 -3.34
N LYS A 106 28.34 -19.34 -3.27
CA LYS A 106 29.08 -18.05 -3.15
C LYS A 106 28.84 -17.15 -4.36
N ALA A 107 28.92 -17.69 -5.59
CA ALA A 107 28.65 -16.91 -6.80
C ALA A 107 27.17 -16.48 -6.87
N ASP A 108 26.23 -17.32 -6.43
CA ASP A 108 24.81 -16.93 -6.35
C ASP A 108 24.58 -15.82 -5.34
N ALA A 109 25.27 -15.81 -4.21
CA ALA A 109 25.22 -14.71 -3.24
C ALA A 109 25.74 -13.41 -3.85
N GLN A 110 26.88 -13.46 -4.55
CA GLN A 110 27.55 -12.29 -5.13
C GLN A 110 26.76 -11.60 -6.25
N ARG A 111 25.88 -12.31 -6.98
CA ARG A 111 25.05 -11.71 -8.02
C ARG A 111 23.76 -11.06 -7.52
N ARG A 112 23.43 -11.18 -6.23
CA ARG A 112 22.21 -10.58 -5.64
C ARG A 112 22.32 -9.08 -5.57
N ASP A 113 21.19 -8.43 -5.27
CA ASP A 113 21.09 -6.96 -5.28
C ASP A 113 21.80 -6.29 -4.08
N PHE A 114 21.42 -6.70 -2.86
CA PHE A 114 21.86 -6.08 -1.62
C PHE A 114 22.46 -7.10 -0.66
N THR A 115 23.46 -6.67 0.13
CA THR A 115 24.18 -7.52 1.09
C THR A 115 23.23 -8.24 2.04
N VAL A 116 22.22 -7.55 2.57
CA VAL A 116 21.21 -8.12 3.49
C VAL A 116 20.30 -9.19 2.83
N ASN A 117 20.26 -9.26 1.50
CA ASN A 117 19.54 -10.28 0.74
C ASN A 117 20.49 -11.34 0.15
N GLY A 118 21.81 -11.20 0.36
CA GLY A 118 22.83 -12.13 -0.08
C GLY A 118 23.21 -13.21 0.94
N LEU A 119 22.43 -13.32 2.02
CA LEU A 119 22.63 -14.27 3.10
C LEU A 119 22.04 -15.64 2.77
N PHE A 120 22.75 -16.70 3.17
CA PHE A 120 22.37 -18.10 3.02
C PHE A 120 22.38 -18.77 4.40
N PHE A 121 21.38 -19.58 4.68
CA PHE A 121 21.27 -20.27 5.96
C PHE A 121 21.01 -21.77 5.75
N ASP A 122 21.83 -22.60 6.36
CA ASP A 122 21.60 -24.02 6.45
C ASP A 122 20.73 -24.32 7.68
N PRO A 123 19.45 -24.67 7.51
CA PRO A 123 18.56 -24.90 8.64
C PRO A 123 18.80 -26.27 9.32
N ILE A 124 19.60 -27.18 8.73
CA ILE A 124 19.94 -28.48 9.30
C ILE A 124 21.17 -28.36 10.19
N ALA A 125 22.22 -27.69 9.67
CA ALA A 125 23.44 -27.42 10.42
C ALA A 125 23.33 -26.17 11.31
N GLU A 126 22.22 -25.43 11.25
CA GLU A 126 21.99 -24.13 11.91
C GLU A 126 23.12 -23.12 11.64
N LYS A 127 23.62 -23.12 10.41
CA LYS A 127 24.81 -22.34 10.04
C LYS A 127 24.48 -21.23 9.02
N LEU A 128 24.87 -20.00 9.37
CA LEU A 128 24.83 -18.87 8.46
C LEU A 128 26.07 -18.86 7.55
N HIS A 129 25.86 -18.65 6.25
CA HIS A 129 26.89 -18.42 5.28
C HIS A 129 26.76 -16.99 4.72
N ASP A 130 27.74 -16.15 5.01
CA ASP A 130 27.81 -14.77 4.57
C ASP A 130 29.10 -14.53 3.76
N TRP A 131 28.97 -14.40 2.45
CA TRP A 131 30.08 -14.12 1.53
C TRP A 131 30.11 -12.65 1.06
N VAL A 132 29.16 -11.83 1.53
CA VAL A 132 28.94 -10.46 1.02
C VAL A 132 28.90 -9.39 2.12
N GLY A 133 29.07 -9.79 3.39
CA GLY A 133 29.03 -8.87 4.53
C GLY A 133 27.61 -8.46 4.94
N GLY A 134 26.61 -9.27 4.58
CA GLY A 134 25.19 -8.98 4.82
C GLY A 134 24.80 -8.99 6.29
N GLU A 135 25.42 -9.86 7.11
CA GLU A 135 25.15 -9.89 8.55
C GLU A 135 25.57 -8.60 9.25
N LYS A 136 26.75 -8.05 8.88
CA LYS A 136 27.22 -6.76 9.39
C LYS A 136 26.26 -5.64 9.04
N ASP A 137 25.84 -5.56 7.77
CA ASP A 137 24.93 -4.53 7.30
C ASP A 137 23.52 -4.70 7.90
N LEU A 138 23.07 -5.92 8.14
CA LEU A 138 21.82 -6.21 8.81
C LEU A 138 21.80 -5.69 10.25
N ARG A 139 22.88 -5.93 11.01
CA ARG A 139 23.05 -5.41 12.37
C ARG A 139 23.16 -3.88 12.40
N ALA A 140 23.84 -3.30 11.41
CA ALA A 140 23.99 -1.85 11.25
C ALA A 140 22.73 -1.19 10.68
N LYS A 141 21.71 -1.95 10.24
CA LYS A 141 20.49 -1.47 9.57
C LYS A 141 20.80 -0.66 8.30
N ILE A 142 21.65 -1.19 7.44
CA ILE A 142 22.12 -0.55 6.21
C ILE A 142 21.70 -1.36 4.99
N ILE A 143 21.19 -0.67 3.97
CA ILE A 143 20.99 -1.21 2.61
C ILE A 143 22.19 -0.83 1.77
N ARG A 144 23.00 -1.83 1.40
CA ARG A 144 24.20 -1.70 0.58
C ARG A 144 24.12 -2.65 -0.60
N THR A 145 24.52 -2.21 -1.79
CA THR A 145 24.68 -3.10 -2.96
C THR A 145 25.84 -4.08 -2.76
N ILE A 146 25.71 -5.25 -3.36
CA ILE A 146 26.83 -6.20 -3.46
C ILE A 146 27.68 -5.75 -4.64
N GLY A 147 28.96 -5.45 -4.39
CA GLY A 147 29.89 -4.90 -5.40
C GLY A 147 29.68 -3.40 -5.63
N LEU A 148 30.15 -2.91 -6.77
CA LEU A 148 30.09 -1.48 -7.10
C LEU A 148 28.64 -1.07 -7.42
N PRO A 149 28.12 -0.02 -6.76
CA PRO A 149 26.73 0.35 -6.90
C PRO A 149 26.31 0.70 -8.33
N GLU A 150 27.14 1.43 -9.06
CA GLU A 150 26.83 1.85 -10.42
C GLU A 150 26.74 0.66 -11.39
N GLU A 151 27.65 -0.30 -11.29
CA GLU A 151 27.64 -1.53 -12.07
C GLU A 151 26.39 -2.37 -11.75
N ARG A 152 26.11 -2.53 -10.47
CA ARG A 152 24.97 -3.30 -9.98
C ARG A 152 23.62 -2.73 -10.41
N PHE A 153 23.51 -1.42 -10.47
CA PHE A 153 22.30 -0.75 -10.97
C PHE A 153 22.24 -0.73 -12.50
N ALA A 154 23.37 -0.77 -13.21
CA ALA A 154 23.40 -0.86 -14.67
C ALA A 154 22.89 -2.22 -15.18
N GLU A 155 23.10 -3.30 -14.44
CA GLU A 155 22.57 -4.64 -14.78
C GLU A 155 21.06 -4.71 -14.76
N ASP A 156 20.42 -4.07 -13.79
CA ASP A 156 18.94 -3.97 -13.67
C ASP A 156 18.57 -2.68 -12.95
N HIS A 157 18.11 -1.68 -13.69
CA HIS A 157 17.71 -0.40 -13.15
C HIS A 157 16.53 -0.48 -12.16
N LEU A 158 15.76 -1.58 -12.11
CA LEU A 158 14.74 -1.78 -11.11
C LEU A 158 15.34 -1.84 -9.68
N ARG A 159 16.61 -2.23 -9.55
CA ARG A 159 17.32 -2.24 -8.26
C ARG A 159 17.38 -0.86 -7.60
N LEU A 160 17.30 0.24 -8.39
CA LEU A 160 17.16 1.61 -7.87
C LEU A 160 15.91 1.75 -6.99
N LEU A 161 14.78 1.31 -7.50
CA LEU A 161 13.50 1.37 -6.78
C LEU A 161 13.45 0.35 -5.62
N ARG A 162 14.08 -0.81 -5.82
CA ARG A 162 14.22 -1.83 -4.75
C ARG A 162 15.05 -1.34 -3.57
N ALA A 163 16.11 -0.53 -3.80
CA ALA A 163 16.90 0.09 -2.71
C ALA A 163 16.00 0.97 -1.81
N VAL A 164 15.20 1.83 -2.42
CA VAL A 164 14.21 2.67 -1.73
C VAL A 164 13.20 1.82 -0.99
N ARG A 165 12.63 0.80 -1.64
CA ARG A 165 11.64 -0.07 -1.02
C ARG A 165 12.18 -0.82 0.19
N PHE A 166 13.34 -1.45 0.08
CA PHE A 166 13.93 -2.18 1.22
C PHE A 166 14.30 -1.24 2.37
N ALA A 167 14.87 -0.06 2.07
CA ALA A 167 15.16 0.94 3.08
C ALA A 167 13.88 1.37 3.83
N ALA A 168 12.81 1.62 3.10
CA ALA A 168 11.52 2.01 3.68
C ALA A 168 10.90 0.89 4.53
N GLN A 169 10.77 -0.33 3.97
CA GLN A 169 10.12 -1.46 4.62
C GLN A 169 10.87 -1.99 5.84
N LEU A 170 12.19 -2.00 5.80
CA LEU A 170 13.01 -2.48 6.91
C LEU A 170 13.29 -1.41 7.97
N GLY A 171 13.06 -0.14 7.64
CA GLY A 171 13.45 0.97 8.49
C GLY A 171 14.96 1.17 8.51
N PHE A 172 15.67 0.82 7.41
CA PHE A 172 17.13 0.88 7.29
C PHE A 172 17.55 2.12 6.52
N GLU A 173 18.78 2.58 6.75
CA GLU A 173 19.39 3.64 5.95
C GLU A 173 20.04 3.07 4.68
N VAL A 174 20.01 3.83 3.59
CA VAL A 174 20.77 3.45 2.39
C VAL A 174 22.20 3.93 2.55
N GLU A 175 23.15 3.03 2.32
CA GLU A 175 24.58 3.36 2.37
C GLU A 175 24.91 4.54 1.45
N PRO A 176 25.74 5.52 1.89
CA PRO A 176 25.97 6.77 1.16
C PRO A 176 26.39 6.61 -0.32
N GLN A 177 27.31 5.68 -0.63
CA GLN A 177 27.73 5.44 -2.02
C GLN A 177 26.61 4.80 -2.85
N THR A 178 25.90 3.85 -2.26
CA THR A 178 24.70 3.25 -2.86
C THR A 178 23.65 4.31 -3.15
N PHE A 179 23.38 5.23 -2.20
CA PHE A 179 22.39 6.29 -2.38
C PHE A 179 22.81 7.35 -3.42
N ALA A 180 24.10 7.68 -3.47
CA ALA A 180 24.65 8.57 -4.49
C ALA A 180 24.48 7.96 -5.90
N ALA A 181 24.74 6.66 -6.06
CA ALA A 181 24.53 5.95 -7.31
C ALA A 181 23.05 5.89 -7.70
N VAL A 182 22.12 5.68 -6.71
CA VAL A 182 20.68 5.77 -6.97
C VAL A 182 20.31 7.13 -7.54
N LYS A 183 20.75 8.24 -6.91
CA LYS A 183 20.50 9.61 -7.39
C LYS A 183 21.04 9.86 -8.79
N LYS A 184 22.25 9.39 -9.06
CA LYS A 184 22.93 9.55 -10.37
C LYS A 184 22.18 8.82 -11.48
N LEU A 185 21.71 7.60 -11.21
CA LEU A 185 21.09 6.72 -12.19
C LEU A 185 19.55 6.80 -12.19
N ALA A 186 18.95 7.62 -11.32
CA ALA A 186 17.50 7.76 -11.21
C ALA A 186 16.76 7.96 -12.55
N PRO A 187 17.26 8.76 -13.52
CA PRO A 187 16.61 8.90 -14.83
C PRO A 187 16.51 7.60 -15.63
N LYS A 188 17.39 6.62 -15.37
CA LYS A 188 17.36 5.33 -16.05
C LYS A 188 16.19 4.42 -15.65
N ILE A 189 15.42 4.79 -14.61
CA ILE A 189 14.23 4.05 -14.21
C ILE A 189 13.15 4.02 -15.30
N GLU A 190 13.14 5.00 -16.20
CA GLU A 190 12.23 5.07 -17.34
C GLU A 190 12.42 3.93 -18.35
N LEU A 191 13.58 3.26 -18.34
CA LEU A 191 13.86 2.09 -19.17
C LEU A 191 13.15 0.82 -18.66
N ILE A 192 12.61 0.86 -17.44
CA ILE A 192 11.92 -0.27 -16.83
C ILE A 192 10.44 -0.28 -17.24
N SER A 193 9.88 -1.46 -17.48
CA SER A 193 8.47 -1.59 -17.83
C SER A 193 7.55 -1.12 -16.70
N ALA A 194 6.42 -0.53 -17.08
CA ALA A 194 5.44 0.03 -16.16
C ALA A 194 4.93 -1.01 -15.14
N GLU A 195 4.79 -2.27 -15.57
CA GLU A 195 4.36 -3.38 -14.70
C GLU A 195 5.37 -3.65 -13.58
N ARG A 196 6.68 -3.67 -13.91
CA ARG A 196 7.72 -3.88 -12.89
C ARG A 196 7.79 -2.71 -11.91
N ILE A 197 7.68 -1.48 -12.40
CA ILE A 197 7.62 -0.27 -11.56
C ILE A 197 6.40 -0.35 -10.65
N ARG A 198 5.20 -0.62 -11.21
CA ARG A 198 3.97 -0.79 -10.43
C ARG A 198 4.14 -1.81 -9.30
N ASP A 199 4.68 -2.99 -9.61
CA ASP A 199 4.78 -4.08 -8.64
C ASP A 199 5.72 -3.74 -7.47
N GLU A 200 6.79 -2.98 -7.73
CA GLU A 200 7.66 -2.45 -6.66
C GLU A 200 6.99 -1.32 -5.88
N LEU A 201 6.24 -0.43 -6.54
CA LEU A 201 5.48 0.64 -5.87
C LEU A 201 4.33 0.09 -5.01
N ILE A 202 3.61 -0.94 -5.47
CA ILE A 202 2.58 -1.63 -4.66
C ILE A 202 3.21 -2.18 -3.37
N LYS A 203 4.38 -2.81 -3.47
CA LYS A 203 5.09 -3.31 -2.29
C LYS A 203 5.60 -2.18 -1.40
N LEU A 204 6.07 -1.07 -1.99
CA LEU A 204 6.56 0.10 -1.25
C LEU A 204 5.46 0.74 -0.41
N PHE A 205 4.28 0.91 -0.99
CA PHE A 205 3.12 1.55 -0.36
C PHE A 205 2.16 0.56 0.31
N ALA A 206 2.53 -0.73 0.41
CA ALA A 206 1.70 -1.71 1.08
C ALA A 206 1.37 -1.26 2.52
N PRO A 207 0.11 -1.42 2.97
CA PRO A 207 -0.25 -1.18 4.36
C PRO A 207 0.62 -2.01 5.31
N PRO A 208 0.89 -1.52 6.53
CA PRO A 208 1.61 -2.29 7.52
C PRO A 208 0.82 -3.57 7.86
N HIS A 209 1.54 -4.69 8.05
CA HIS A 209 0.97 -5.90 8.65
C HIS A 209 1.10 -5.80 10.17
N GLU A 210 0.18 -6.42 10.92
CA GLU A 210 0.20 -6.40 12.39
C GLU A 210 1.50 -6.96 12.98
N ASP A 211 2.12 -7.93 12.31
CA ASP A 211 3.40 -8.53 12.70
C ASP A 211 4.61 -7.58 12.53
N PHE A 212 4.43 -6.45 11.85
CA PHE A 212 5.47 -5.44 11.61
C PHE A 212 5.53 -4.33 12.66
N SER A 213 4.66 -4.36 13.69
CA SER A 213 4.77 -3.39 14.77
C SER A 213 6.09 -3.66 15.51
N LEU A 214 7.00 -2.70 15.48
CA LEU A 214 8.17 -2.61 16.35
C LEU A 214 7.66 -2.44 17.79
N SER A 215 7.12 -3.51 18.38
CA SER A 215 6.85 -3.54 19.81
C SER A 215 8.21 -3.45 20.50
N SER A 216 8.50 -2.28 21.04
CA SER A 216 9.52 -2.11 22.05
C SER A 216 9.18 -3.05 23.20
N ARG A 217 9.69 -4.28 23.18
CA ARG A 217 9.72 -5.14 24.36
C ARG A 217 10.58 -4.42 25.38
N LYS A 218 9.94 -3.76 26.34
CA LYS A 218 10.54 -3.33 27.59
C LYS A 218 11.24 -4.55 28.20
N GLY A 219 12.51 -4.35 28.48
CA GLY A 219 13.41 -5.33 29.09
C GLY A 219 12.86 -5.96 30.36
N GLY A 220 13.42 -7.12 30.63
CA GLY A 220 13.04 -8.07 31.64
C GLY A 220 12.89 -7.53 33.06
N LYS A 221 11.98 -8.16 33.75
CA LYS A 221 11.68 -7.99 35.17
C LYS A 221 12.86 -8.44 36.04
N GLY A 222 13.47 -7.51 36.79
CA GLY A 222 14.08 -7.82 38.07
C GLY A 222 13.03 -7.72 39.18
N ARG A 223 12.93 -8.75 40.01
CA ARG A 223 12.11 -8.78 41.22
C ARG A 223 12.70 -7.84 42.29
N GLY A 224 11.87 -7.11 42.99
CA GLY A 224 12.18 -6.36 44.21
C GLY A 224 10.90 -5.74 44.74
N GLU A 225 10.29 -6.39 45.75
CA GLU A 225 9.24 -5.80 46.58
C GLU A 225 9.82 -4.67 47.42
N GLU A 226 9.14 -3.54 47.46
CA GLU A 226 9.07 -2.74 48.69
C GLU A 226 7.90 -1.73 48.59
N THR A 227 7.10 -1.78 49.64
CA THR A 227 5.93 -0.97 49.97
C THR A 227 6.32 0.43 50.34
N CYS A 228 5.61 1.48 49.87
CA CYS A 228 5.38 2.71 50.66
C CYS A 228 4.16 3.52 50.15
N VAL A 229 3.43 4.00 51.12
CA VAL A 229 2.13 4.67 51.15
C VAL A 229 2.20 6.13 50.71
N PRO A 230 1.11 6.78 50.24
CA PRO A 230 1.14 8.09 49.59
C PRO A 230 1.06 9.27 50.55
N LYS A 231 1.79 10.34 50.27
CA LYS A 231 1.57 11.67 50.93
C LYS A 231 0.88 12.64 50.00
N LYS A 232 -0.28 13.10 50.42
CA LYS A 232 -1.01 14.26 49.92
C LYS A 232 -0.21 15.53 50.08
N GLN A 233 -0.18 16.41 49.10
CA GLN A 233 -0.09 17.86 49.30
C GLN A 233 -0.92 18.61 48.27
N ASN A 234 -1.62 19.60 48.76
CA ASN A 234 -2.64 20.44 48.15
C ASN A 234 -2.05 21.71 47.51
N PRO A 235 -2.84 22.52 46.83
CA PRO A 235 -2.42 23.33 45.67
C PRO A 235 -2.25 24.81 46.01
N SER A 236 -1.43 25.54 45.26
CA SER A 236 -1.65 26.96 45.00
C SER A 236 -0.70 27.54 43.97
N SER A 237 -1.23 28.50 43.24
CA SER A 237 -0.62 29.54 42.41
C SER A 237 -0.52 29.26 40.89
N ARG A 238 -1.46 29.89 40.15
CA ARG A 238 -1.36 30.23 38.75
C ARG A 238 -0.26 31.27 38.51
N PRO A 239 0.42 31.25 37.42
CA PRO A 239 0.85 32.44 36.71
C PRO A 239 0.21 32.56 35.31
N SER A 240 -0.03 33.80 34.93
CA SER A 240 -0.65 34.30 33.71
C SER A 240 0.07 33.94 32.44
N PRO A 241 -0.61 33.96 31.26
CA PRO A 241 -0.03 33.50 30.01
C PRO A 241 0.95 34.53 29.45
N ARG A 242 2.16 34.07 29.13
CA ARG A 242 3.08 34.80 28.26
C ARG A 242 2.82 34.41 26.79
N LEU A 243 2.41 35.38 26.01
CA LEU A 243 2.44 35.35 24.55
C LEU A 243 3.88 35.15 24.07
N GLY A 244 4.18 34.03 23.42
CA GLY A 244 5.48 33.77 22.83
C GLY A 244 5.79 32.27 22.71
N GLY A 245 5.14 31.53 21.80
CA GLY A 245 5.40 30.09 21.66
C GLY A 245 4.86 29.44 20.40
N GLU A 246 4.35 30.18 19.42
CA GLU A 246 3.71 29.55 18.24
C GLU A 246 4.64 29.37 17.03
N ARG A 247 5.86 29.90 17.03
CA ARG A 247 6.80 29.75 15.90
C ARG A 247 7.71 28.52 15.96
N GLU A 248 7.90 27.89 17.12
CA GLU A 248 8.81 26.73 17.25
C GLU A 248 8.12 25.37 16.96
N LYS A 249 6.79 25.29 17.00
CA LYS A 249 6.07 24.01 16.78
C LYS A 249 5.96 23.58 15.31
N MET A 250 6.14 24.50 14.35
CA MET A 250 6.04 24.17 12.93
C MET A 250 7.31 23.52 12.34
N SER A 251 8.49 23.74 12.93
CA SER A 251 9.75 23.17 12.41
C SER A 251 9.96 21.69 12.80
N ASP A 252 9.44 21.25 13.93
CA ASP A 252 9.67 19.88 14.46
C ASP A 252 8.82 18.81 13.72
N ALA A 253 7.65 19.14 13.22
CA ALA A 253 6.81 18.19 12.49
C ALA A 253 7.38 17.85 11.10
N GLN A 254 8.10 18.79 10.48
CA GLN A 254 8.74 18.62 9.18
C GLN A 254 10.05 17.80 9.23
N GLN A 255 10.67 17.65 10.40
CA GLN A 255 11.95 16.96 10.57
C GLN A 255 11.83 15.54 11.15
N ARG A 256 10.66 15.09 11.56
CA ARG A 256 10.48 13.71 12.06
C ARG A 256 10.62 12.70 10.93
N VAL A 257 11.60 11.79 11.07
CA VAL A 257 11.73 10.64 10.17
C VAL A 257 10.45 9.81 10.25
N PRO A 258 9.76 9.58 9.09
CA PRO A 258 8.53 8.79 9.08
C PRO A 258 8.74 7.39 9.66
N THR A 259 7.83 6.93 10.50
CA THR A 259 7.87 5.58 11.09
C THR A 259 7.17 4.56 10.20
N SER A 260 6.14 4.97 9.45
CA SER A 260 5.45 4.13 8.48
C SER A 260 6.31 3.87 7.24
N SER A 261 6.33 2.62 6.77
CA SER A 261 7.07 2.24 5.56
C SER A 261 6.60 2.99 4.32
N ALA A 262 5.29 3.21 4.16
CA ALA A 262 4.72 3.93 3.01
C ALA A 262 5.10 5.41 3.01
N ALA A 263 4.98 6.10 4.15
CA ALA A 263 5.38 7.49 4.28
C ALA A 263 6.89 7.67 4.07
N ARG A 264 7.71 6.80 4.66
CA ARG A 264 9.17 6.78 4.45
C ARG A 264 9.52 6.52 2.98
N GLY A 265 8.80 5.61 2.34
CA GLY A 265 8.94 5.30 0.91
C GLY A 265 8.70 6.51 0.02
N LEU A 266 7.65 7.28 0.30
CA LEU A 266 7.34 8.50 -0.43
C LEU A 266 8.47 9.55 -0.31
N VAL A 267 8.98 9.75 0.90
CA VAL A 267 10.12 10.67 1.16
C VAL A 267 11.38 10.19 0.44
N LEU A 268 11.70 8.89 0.53
CA LEU A 268 12.87 8.32 -0.14
C LEU A 268 12.77 8.39 -1.67
N LEU A 269 11.59 8.26 -2.27
CA LEU A 269 11.38 8.48 -3.71
C LEU A 269 11.74 9.92 -4.11
N ARG A 270 11.33 10.91 -3.32
CA ARG A 270 11.70 12.33 -3.52
C ARG A 270 13.21 12.51 -3.39
N ASP A 271 13.79 12.08 -2.28
CA ASP A 271 15.18 12.34 -1.91
C ASP A 271 16.18 11.61 -2.82
N SER A 272 15.81 10.45 -3.35
CA SER A 272 16.58 9.67 -4.31
C SER A 272 16.42 10.15 -5.77
N ARG A 273 15.59 11.16 -6.04
CA ARG A 273 15.24 11.65 -7.38
C ARG A 273 14.54 10.62 -8.27
N LEU A 274 14.00 9.56 -7.71
CA LEU A 274 13.22 8.57 -8.47
C LEU A 274 11.78 9.04 -8.72
N LEU A 275 11.26 9.94 -7.89
CA LEU A 275 9.88 10.42 -7.98
C LEU A 275 9.49 10.91 -9.38
N PRO A 276 10.30 11.74 -10.09
CA PRO A 276 9.97 12.19 -11.44
C PRO A 276 9.80 11.06 -12.47
N GLY A 277 10.59 9.99 -12.36
CA GLY A 277 10.54 8.88 -13.31
C GLY A 277 9.42 7.87 -13.03
N VAL A 278 8.94 7.78 -11.77
CA VAL A 278 7.91 6.79 -11.42
C VAL A 278 6.53 7.41 -11.19
N LEU A 279 6.45 8.56 -10.54
CA LEU A 279 5.22 9.27 -10.18
C LEU A 279 5.36 10.79 -10.48
N PRO A 280 5.60 11.18 -11.75
CA PRO A 280 5.83 12.59 -12.12
C PRO A 280 4.68 13.52 -11.72
N GLU A 281 3.47 12.98 -11.63
CA GLU A 281 2.26 13.73 -11.27
C GLU A 281 2.34 14.31 -9.85
N LEU A 282 3.14 13.70 -8.96
CA LEU A 282 3.32 14.18 -7.58
C LEU A 282 4.31 15.35 -7.45
N ILE A 283 5.07 15.68 -8.49
CA ILE A 283 6.10 16.74 -8.41
C ILE A 283 5.49 18.09 -8.06
N ALA A 284 4.37 18.43 -8.68
CA ALA A 284 3.70 19.71 -8.43
C ALA A 284 3.18 19.84 -6.98
N THR A 285 2.89 18.72 -6.30
CA THR A 285 2.40 18.71 -4.92
C THR A 285 3.47 19.13 -3.89
N LEU A 286 4.77 18.99 -4.24
CA LEU A 286 5.88 19.34 -3.36
C LEU A 286 5.87 20.81 -2.92
N LEU A 287 5.41 21.70 -3.79
CA LEU A 287 5.41 23.15 -3.56
C LEU A 287 4.00 23.72 -3.43
N CYS A 288 2.95 22.92 -3.63
CA CYS A 288 1.58 23.37 -3.53
C CYS A 288 1.17 23.60 -2.08
N GLN A 289 1.16 24.86 -1.67
CA GLN A 289 0.72 25.28 -0.34
C GLN A 289 -0.81 25.15 -0.21
N GLN A 290 -1.28 24.86 0.99
CA GLN A 290 -2.69 24.78 1.34
C GLN A 290 -3.05 25.86 2.37
N SER A 291 -4.37 26.06 2.61
CA SER A 291 -4.81 27.00 3.64
C SER A 291 -4.38 26.52 5.03
N PRO A 292 -3.62 27.30 5.80
CA PRO A 292 -3.17 26.92 7.14
C PRO A 292 -4.31 26.62 8.14
N ASP A 293 -5.49 27.20 7.92
CA ASP A 293 -6.66 26.99 8.78
C ASP A 293 -7.19 25.56 8.73
N TYR A 294 -7.02 24.88 7.58
CA TYR A 294 -7.49 23.52 7.36
C TYR A 294 -6.33 22.51 7.26
N HIS A 295 -5.17 22.97 6.83
CA HIS A 295 -3.99 22.18 6.55
C HIS A 295 -2.74 22.78 7.19
N PRO A 296 -2.60 22.72 8.51
CA PRO A 296 -1.45 23.29 9.22
C PRO A 296 -0.13 22.61 8.87
N GLU A 297 -0.18 21.43 8.27
CA GLU A 297 0.96 20.66 7.77
C GLU A 297 1.67 21.29 6.56
N GLY A 298 1.02 22.20 5.83
CA GLY A 298 1.60 23.01 4.76
C GLY A 298 1.31 22.53 3.35
N THR A 299 2.23 21.76 2.71
CA THR A 299 2.07 21.36 1.31
C THR A 299 1.18 20.13 1.13
N VAL A 300 0.61 19.97 -0.09
CA VAL A 300 -0.15 18.76 -0.46
C VAL A 300 0.71 17.49 -0.31
N PHE A 301 2.00 17.55 -0.63
CA PHE A 301 2.93 16.43 -0.45
C PHE A 301 3.05 16.02 1.02
N GLU A 302 3.22 16.99 1.93
CA GLU A 302 3.32 16.70 3.36
C GLU A 302 1.99 16.16 3.93
N HIS A 303 0.86 16.66 3.45
CA HIS A 303 -0.45 16.12 3.77
C HIS A 303 -0.56 14.63 3.39
N ILE A 304 -0.23 14.28 2.14
CA ILE A 304 -0.20 12.88 1.67
C ILE A 304 0.74 12.03 2.55
N ARG A 305 1.93 12.55 2.89
CA ARG A 305 2.89 11.87 3.76
C ARG A 305 2.30 11.56 5.13
N LEU A 306 1.64 12.56 5.75
CA LEU A 306 1.02 12.39 7.07
C LEU A 306 -0.15 11.40 7.04
N MET A 307 -0.95 11.37 5.99
CA MET A 307 -1.99 10.36 5.82
C MET A 307 -1.39 8.96 5.70
N LEU A 308 -0.32 8.79 4.92
CA LEU A 308 0.40 7.50 4.82
C LEU A 308 1.02 7.08 6.17
N GLU A 309 1.45 8.02 7.01
CA GLU A 309 1.96 7.74 8.36
C GLU A 309 0.89 7.12 9.27
N LYS A 310 -0.37 7.50 9.06
CA LYS A 310 -1.52 7.06 9.84
C LYS A 310 -2.28 5.87 9.22
N MET A 311 -1.69 5.24 8.19
CA MET A 311 -2.28 4.08 7.52
C MET A 311 -2.54 2.94 8.50
N PRO A 312 -3.77 2.42 8.60
CA PRO A 312 -4.06 1.31 9.50
C PRO A 312 -3.44 0.00 8.98
N PRO A 313 -3.12 -0.93 9.88
CA PRO A 313 -2.69 -2.26 9.49
C PRO A 313 -3.81 -2.98 8.72
N ASN A 314 -3.42 -3.86 7.81
CA ASN A 314 -4.35 -4.67 7.01
C ASN A 314 -5.39 -3.86 6.20
N ALA A 315 -5.09 -2.59 5.89
CA ALA A 315 -5.94 -1.77 5.03
C ALA A 315 -6.06 -2.37 3.63
N SER A 316 -7.14 -1.99 2.90
CA SER A 316 -7.26 -2.35 1.48
C SER A 316 -6.02 -1.93 0.69
N PRO A 317 -5.49 -2.79 -0.21
CA PRO A 317 -4.37 -2.41 -1.09
C PRO A 317 -4.64 -1.18 -1.97
N SER A 318 -5.89 -0.80 -2.16
CA SER A 318 -6.29 0.41 -2.90
C SER A 318 -6.19 1.69 -2.05
N LEU A 319 -6.20 1.58 -0.70
CA LEU A 319 -6.23 2.75 0.18
C LEU A 319 -4.98 3.64 0.08
N PRO A 320 -3.75 3.11 0.07
CA PRO A 320 -2.56 3.94 -0.10
C PRO A 320 -2.58 4.74 -1.41
N TRP A 321 -3.10 4.15 -2.47
CA TRP A 321 -3.23 4.82 -3.77
C TRP A 321 -4.33 5.89 -3.77
N ALA A 322 -5.45 5.65 -3.10
CA ALA A 322 -6.47 6.66 -2.89
C ALA A 322 -5.89 7.85 -2.10
N VAL A 323 -5.10 7.59 -1.05
CA VAL A 323 -4.39 8.62 -0.28
C VAL A 323 -3.39 9.40 -1.14
N ILE A 324 -2.57 8.73 -1.95
CA ILE A 324 -1.58 9.39 -2.81
C ILE A 324 -2.24 10.29 -3.85
N LEU A 325 -3.45 9.94 -4.31
CA LEU A 325 -4.08 10.53 -5.48
C LEU A 325 -5.26 11.47 -5.20
N HIS A 326 -5.82 11.50 -3.97
CA HIS A 326 -7.05 12.26 -3.70
C HIS A 326 -6.89 13.75 -4.01
N ASP A 327 -5.75 14.32 -3.67
CA ASP A 327 -5.42 15.75 -3.82
C ASP A 327 -4.43 16.08 -4.95
N ILE A 328 -4.18 15.13 -5.84
CA ILE A 328 -3.16 15.24 -6.89
C ILE A 328 -3.40 16.42 -7.85
N ALA A 329 -4.64 16.87 -8.00
CA ALA A 329 -5.01 17.98 -8.86
C ALA A 329 -5.05 19.34 -8.15
N LYS A 330 -4.84 19.43 -6.85
CA LYS A 330 -4.78 20.72 -6.14
C LYS A 330 -3.81 21.71 -6.79
N PRO A 331 -2.58 21.31 -7.20
CA PRO A 331 -1.69 22.25 -7.90
C PRO A 331 -2.25 22.81 -9.21
N ALA A 332 -3.02 22.02 -9.96
CA ALA A 332 -3.59 22.42 -11.24
C ALA A 332 -4.89 23.25 -11.12
N THR A 333 -5.52 23.23 -9.94
CA THR A 333 -6.79 23.93 -9.67
C THR A 333 -6.64 25.01 -8.60
N ALA A 334 -5.40 25.35 -8.25
CA ALA A 334 -5.11 26.37 -7.25
C ALA A 334 -5.49 27.76 -7.77
N GLU A 335 -6.41 28.40 -7.08
CA GLU A 335 -6.82 29.78 -7.30
C GLU A 335 -6.59 30.60 -6.03
N ARG A 336 -6.02 31.78 -6.17
CA ARG A 336 -5.81 32.68 -5.04
C ARG A 336 -6.85 33.81 -5.10
N ASP A 337 -7.62 33.94 -4.04
CA ASP A 337 -8.55 35.07 -3.90
C ASP A 337 -7.75 36.37 -3.88
N PRO A 338 -8.06 37.34 -4.77
CA PRO A 338 -7.28 38.57 -4.91
C PRO A 338 -7.46 39.55 -3.74
N VAL A 339 -8.52 39.39 -2.92
CA VAL A 339 -8.83 40.27 -1.80
C VAL A 339 -8.30 39.71 -0.49
N THR A 340 -8.59 38.43 -0.22
CA THR A 340 -8.24 37.76 1.05
C THR A 340 -6.88 37.06 1.01
N GLY A 341 -6.36 36.78 -0.20
CA GLY A 341 -5.16 35.96 -0.40
C GLY A 341 -5.38 34.48 -0.13
N ALA A 342 -6.59 34.04 0.20
CA ALA A 342 -6.93 32.66 0.47
C ALA A 342 -6.75 31.79 -0.80
N ILE A 343 -6.29 30.55 -0.58
CA ILE A 343 -6.08 29.59 -1.67
C ILE A 343 -7.27 28.64 -1.71
N HIS A 344 -7.87 28.51 -2.89
CA HIS A 344 -8.99 27.60 -3.17
C HIS A 344 -8.61 26.59 -4.26
N PHE A 345 -9.26 25.41 -4.26
CA PHE A 345 -8.99 24.31 -5.17
C PHE A 345 -10.29 23.74 -5.75
N TYR A 346 -11.06 24.60 -6.43
CA TYR A 346 -12.39 24.22 -6.93
C TYR A 346 -12.32 23.12 -8.00
N GLY A 347 -13.06 22.03 -7.78
CA GLY A 347 -13.18 20.93 -8.74
C GLY A 347 -11.96 20.01 -8.80
N HIS A 348 -11.00 20.14 -7.87
CA HIS A 348 -9.81 19.26 -7.84
C HIS A 348 -10.17 17.79 -7.77
N GLU A 349 -11.31 17.42 -7.16
CA GLU A 349 -11.78 16.04 -7.09
C GLU A 349 -12.14 15.45 -8.46
N LYS A 350 -12.63 16.29 -9.39
CA LYS A 350 -12.97 15.87 -10.76
C LYS A 350 -11.73 15.76 -11.63
N VAL A 351 -10.92 16.81 -11.65
CA VAL A 351 -9.65 16.84 -12.39
C VAL A 351 -8.70 15.76 -11.83
N GLY A 352 -8.67 15.59 -10.52
CA GLY A 352 -7.89 14.56 -9.84
C GLY A 352 -8.29 13.15 -10.22
N ALA A 353 -9.58 12.86 -10.36
CA ALA A 353 -10.08 11.58 -10.83
C ALA A 353 -9.61 11.24 -12.24
N GLU A 354 -9.56 12.24 -13.15
CA GLU A 354 -9.04 12.05 -14.51
C GLU A 354 -7.52 11.84 -14.53
N LEU A 355 -6.77 12.59 -13.71
CA LEU A 355 -5.33 12.42 -13.55
C LEU A 355 -5.03 11.03 -12.98
N ALA A 356 -5.75 10.61 -11.94
CA ALA A 356 -5.61 9.29 -11.32
C ALA A 356 -5.88 8.15 -12.33
N ASP A 357 -6.94 8.23 -13.13
CA ASP A 357 -7.23 7.24 -14.17
C ASP A 357 -6.06 7.11 -15.17
N ARG A 358 -5.56 8.24 -15.70
CA ARG A 358 -4.42 8.24 -16.63
C ARG A 358 -3.16 7.64 -16.00
N MET A 359 -2.82 8.05 -14.78
CA MET A 359 -1.63 7.58 -14.07
C MET A 359 -1.71 6.07 -13.77
N LEU A 360 -2.82 5.59 -13.22
CA LEU A 360 -2.99 4.17 -12.89
C LEU A 360 -2.97 3.29 -14.14
N ARG A 361 -3.56 3.75 -15.26
CA ARG A 361 -3.47 3.05 -16.55
C ARG A 361 -2.07 3.08 -17.14
N ARG A 362 -1.34 4.19 -17.03
CA ARG A 362 0.09 4.27 -17.41
C ARG A 362 0.91 3.24 -16.65
N LEU A 363 0.64 3.05 -15.37
CA LEU A 363 1.28 2.04 -14.52
C LEU A 363 0.68 0.64 -14.68
N ARG A 364 -0.27 0.42 -15.61
CA ARG A 364 -0.87 -0.90 -15.90
C ARG A 364 -1.57 -1.53 -14.68
N PHE A 365 -2.26 -0.74 -13.86
CA PHE A 365 -3.11 -1.28 -12.80
C PHE A 365 -4.30 -2.08 -13.36
N PRO A 366 -4.77 -3.13 -12.64
CA PRO A 366 -5.99 -3.85 -13.00
C PRO A 366 -7.20 -2.92 -13.07
N LYS A 367 -8.06 -3.10 -14.07
CA LYS A 367 -9.24 -2.24 -14.32
C LYS A 367 -10.10 -2.01 -13.07
N LYS A 368 -10.41 -3.09 -12.34
CA LYS A 368 -11.22 -3.02 -11.11
C LYS A 368 -10.60 -2.09 -10.06
N GLN A 369 -9.28 -2.19 -9.88
CA GLN A 369 -8.57 -1.36 -8.90
C GLN A 369 -8.51 0.11 -9.36
N VAL A 370 -8.34 0.36 -10.67
CA VAL A 370 -8.43 1.72 -11.24
C VAL A 370 -9.80 2.33 -10.95
N GLU A 371 -10.90 1.62 -11.26
CA GLU A 371 -12.27 2.08 -11.03
C GLU A 371 -12.53 2.40 -9.55
N GLU A 372 -12.05 1.56 -8.64
CA GLU A 372 -12.20 1.73 -7.19
C GLU A 372 -11.45 2.98 -6.69
N ILE A 373 -10.17 3.14 -7.05
CA ILE A 373 -9.35 4.28 -6.62
C ILE A 373 -9.88 5.59 -7.21
N VAL A 374 -10.21 5.60 -8.51
CA VAL A 374 -10.74 6.78 -9.19
C VAL A 374 -12.08 7.22 -8.60
N ALA A 375 -12.94 6.28 -8.21
CA ALA A 375 -14.18 6.60 -7.51
C ALA A 375 -13.91 7.28 -6.16
N CYS A 376 -12.93 6.79 -5.38
CA CYS A 376 -12.55 7.41 -4.12
C CYS A 376 -12.04 8.84 -4.32
N VAL A 377 -11.14 9.07 -5.30
CA VAL A 377 -10.65 10.41 -5.63
C VAL A 377 -11.79 11.35 -6.04
N ARG A 378 -12.72 10.89 -6.87
CA ARG A 378 -13.88 11.68 -7.33
C ARG A 378 -14.82 12.07 -6.20
N ASN A 379 -14.96 11.21 -5.20
CA ASN A 379 -16.00 11.32 -4.18
C ASN A 379 -15.50 11.88 -2.85
N HIS A 380 -14.18 12.05 -2.64
CA HIS A 380 -13.62 12.35 -1.31
C HIS A 380 -14.20 13.65 -0.70
N MET A 381 -14.52 14.66 -1.52
CA MET A 381 -15.12 15.90 -1.02
C MET A 381 -16.59 15.79 -0.60
N GLN A 382 -17.29 14.68 -0.91
CA GLN A 382 -18.72 14.53 -0.61
C GLN A 382 -19.01 14.32 0.88
N PHE A 383 -17.99 14.11 1.71
CA PHE A 383 -18.14 13.86 3.14
C PHE A 383 -18.32 15.15 3.98
N LYS A 384 -18.07 16.31 3.38
CA LYS A 384 -18.10 17.60 4.06
C LYS A 384 -19.47 17.95 4.68
N ASP A 385 -20.58 17.64 3.99
CA ASP A 385 -21.93 18.05 4.38
C ASP A 385 -22.86 16.86 4.71
N VAL A 386 -22.29 15.71 5.13
CA VAL A 386 -23.05 14.46 5.32
C VAL A 386 -24.17 14.56 6.34
N LYS A 387 -24.01 15.38 7.41
CA LYS A 387 -25.03 15.58 8.43
C LYS A 387 -26.26 16.34 7.92
N GLN A 388 -26.10 17.12 6.83
CA GLN A 388 -27.18 17.91 6.21
C GLN A 388 -27.82 17.21 5.01
N MET A 389 -27.29 16.02 4.63
CA MET A 389 -27.77 15.28 3.49
C MET A 389 -29.20 14.78 3.70
N ARG A 390 -30.03 14.83 2.64
CA ARG A 390 -31.31 14.16 2.63
C ARG A 390 -31.11 12.65 2.78
N LYS A 391 -32.04 11.98 3.48
CA LYS A 391 -32.00 10.56 3.81
C LYS A 391 -31.70 9.66 2.58
N ALA A 392 -32.30 9.93 1.43
CA ALA A 392 -32.05 9.17 0.20
C ALA A 392 -30.62 9.33 -0.30
N THR A 393 -30.09 10.55 -0.28
CA THR A 393 -28.72 10.86 -0.68
C THR A 393 -27.71 10.17 0.23
N LEU A 394 -27.89 10.26 1.54
CA LEU A 394 -27.06 9.60 2.52
C LEU A 394 -27.06 8.06 2.33
N ARG A 395 -28.25 7.46 2.17
CA ARG A 395 -28.36 6.01 1.93
C ARG A 395 -27.70 5.59 0.62
N ARG A 396 -27.79 6.40 -0.44
CA ARG A 396 -27.10 6.12 -1.71
C ARG A 396 -25.58 6.13 -1.54
N LEU A 397 -25.05 7.07 -0.76
CA LEU A 397 -23.64 7.14 -0.41
C LEU A 397 -23.22 5.89 0.37
N LEU A 398 -23.95 5.51 1.42
CA LEU A 398 -23.65 4.33 2.25
C LEU A 398 -23.71 3.00 1.50
N LEU A 399 -24.49 2.93 0.40
CA LEU A 399 -24.68 1.72 -0.42
C LEU A 399 -23.67 1.59 -1.57
N ARG A 400 -22.75 2.53 -1.75
CA ARG A 400 -21.70 2.39 -2.76
C ARG A 400 -20.77 1.22 -2.40
N GLN A 401 -20.35 0.48 -3.41
CA GLN A 401 -19.35 -0.59 -3.20
C GLN A 401 -18.02 -0.04 -2.68
N THR A 402 -17.67 1.18 -3.07
CA THR A 402 -16.44 1.88 -2.67
C THR A 402 -16.56 2.59 -1.32
N PHE A 403 -17.76 2.67 -0.73
CA PHE A 403 -18.00 3.41 0.51
C PHE A 403 -17.04 3.05 1.67
N PRO A 404 -16.72 1.76 1.94
CA PRO A 404 -15.77 1.43 3.01
C PRO A 404 -14.38 2.05 2.77
N LEU A 405 -13.91 2.07 1.53
CA LEU A 405 -12.65 2.66 1.14
C LEU A 405 -12.70 4.20 1.18
N GLU A 406 -13.79 4.80 0.69
CA GLU A 406 -14.04 6.24 0.74
C GLU A 406 -14.08 6.74 2.19
N LEU A 407 -14.70 5.98 3.09
CA LEU A 407 -14.81 6.31 4.52
C LEU A 407 -13.44 6.29 5.22
N GLU A 408 -12.60 5.28 4.92
CA GLU A 408 -11.25 5.20 5.46
C GLU A 408 -10.34 6.30 4.89
N LEU A 409 -10.48 6.64 3.60
CA LEU A 409 -9.79 7.79 3.01
C LEU A 409 -10.15 9.07 3.76
N HIS A 410 -11.45 9.34 3.99
CA HIS A 410 -11.92 10.50 4.74
C HIS A 410 -11.36 10.53 6.18
N ARG A 411 -11.32 9.37 6.86
CA ARG A 411 -10.72 9.29 8.19
C ARG A 411 -9.24 9.70 8.19
N LEU A 412 -8.48 9.21 7.23
CA LEU A 412 -7.05 9.53 7.10
C LEU A 412 -6.84 11.00 6.72
N ASP A 413 -7.68 11.57 5.88
CA ASP A 413 -7.67 12.98 5.48
C ASP A 413 -7.88 13.89 6.71
N CYS A 414 -8.91 13.63 7.50
CA CYS A 414 -9.15 14.33 8.76
C CYS A 414 -7.96 14.21 9.73
N LEU A 415 -7.42 12.99 9.90
CA LEU A 415 -6.28 12.76 10.79
C LEU A 415 -4.99 13.40 10.28
N GLY A 416 -4.82 13.54 8.97
CA GLY A 416 -3.68 14.17 8.31
C GLY A 416 -3.74 15.69 8.36
N SER A 417 -4.90 16.28 8.65
CA SER A 417 -5.17 17.73 8.67
C SER A 417 -5.63 18.22 10.04
N HIS A 418 -6.89 18.58 10.18
CA HIS A 418 -7.48 19.21 11.39
C HIS A 418 -7.79 18.24 12.54
N GLY A 419 -7.83 16.93 12.32
CA GLY A 419 -8.07 15.91 13.36
C GLY A 419 -9.53 15.69 13.78
N HIS A 420 -10.51 16.42 13.22
CA HIS A 420 -11.93 16.28 13.59
C HIS A 420 -12.57 15.08 12.88
N LEU A 421 -13.14 14.14 13.64
CA LEU A 421 -13.71 12.89 13.14
C LEU A 421 -15.25 12.82 13.19
N ASP A 422 -15.93 13.91 13.49
CA ASP A 422 -17.39 13.88 13.71
C ASP A 422 -18.22 13.47 12.49
N HIS A 423 -17.75 13.72 11.27
CA HIS A 423 -18.40 13.25 10.06
C HIS A 423 -18.11 11.75 9.81
N TYR A 424 -16.90 11.31 10.09
CA TYR A 424 -16.53 9.90 10.06
C TYR A 424 -17.36 9.07 11.04
N GLU A 425 -17.43 9.50 12.29
CA GLU A 425 -18.18 8.80 13.35
C GLU A 425 -19.69 8.75 13.02
N PHE A 426 -20.24 9.87 12.53
CA PHE A 426 -21.62 9.92 12.07
C PHE A 426 -21.88 8.92 10.95
N LEU A 427 -21.05 8.88 9.92
CA LEU A 427 -21.19 7.96 8.79
C LEU A 427 -21.02 6.50 9.21
N LEU A 428 -20.08 6.21 10.11
CA LEU A 428 -19.89 4.88 10.67
C LEU A 428 -21.14 4.41 11.41
N ALA A 429 -21.71 5.25 12.28
CA ALA A 429 -22.95 4.94 12.99
C ALA A 429 -24.13 4.72 12.04
N GLN A 430 -24.26 5.55 10.99
CA GLN A 430 -25.32 5.38 9.97
C GLN A 430 -25.14 4.11 9.15
N ALA A 431 -23.92 3.72 8.83
CA ALA A 431 -23.62 2.47 8.12
C ALA A 431 -23.98 1.24 8.98
N GLU A 432 -23.60 1.26 10.27
CA GLU A 432 -23.96 0.17 11.20
C GLU A 432 -25.49 0.08 11.41
N GLU A 433 -26.16 1.21 11.50
CA GLU A 433 -27.63 1.23 11.58
C GLU A 433 -28.29 0.66 10.32
N LEU A 434 -27.71 0.96 9.15
CA LEU A 434 -28.21 0.43 7.88
C LEU A 434 -28.03 -1.08 7.78
N LYS A 435 -26.91 -1.65 8.29
CA LYS A 435 -26.66 -3.10 8.35
C LYS A 435 -27.69 -3.86 9.20
N LYS A 436 -28.19 -3.23 10.26
CA LYS A 436 -29.22 -3.81 11.16
C LYS A 436 -30.61 -3.85 10.52
N LYS A 437 -30.86 -3.06 9.47
CA LYS A 437 -32.13 -3.04 8.74
C LYS A 437 -32.12 -4.14 7.67
N PRO A 438 -33.31 -4.74 7.34
CA PRO A 438 -33.36 -5.68 6.25
C PRO A 438 -32.78 -5.04 4.99
N ALA A 439 -31.96 -5.81 4.26
CA ALA A 439 -31.26 -5.33 3.07
C ALA A 439 -32.22 -4.51 2.19
N ILE A 440 -31.81 -3.31 1.83
CA ILE A 440 -32.61 -2.45 0.95
C ILE A 440 -32.82 -3.25 -0.33
N ARG A 441 -34.07 -3.68 -0.53
CA ARG A 441 -34.46 -4.50 -1.68
C ARG A 441 -33.96 -3.86 -2.99
N PRO A 442 -33.65 -4.64 -4.01
CA PRO A 442 -33.48 -4.12 -5.37
C PRO A 442 -34.60 -3.14 -5.71
N SER A 443 -34.43 -2.34 -6.74
CA SER A 443 -35.46 -1.40 -7.15
C SER A 443 -36.85 -2.05 -7.09
N LEU A 444 -37.83 -1.38 -6.48
CA LEU A 444 -39.21 -1.89 -6.30
C LEU A 444 -39.88 -2.24 -7.63
N LEU A 445 -39.49 -1.54 -8.71
CA LEU A 445 -39.86 -1.83 -10.07
C LEU A 445 -38.66 -1.78 -10.97
N THR A 446 -38.65 -2.56 -12.03
CA THR A 446 -37.65 -2.61 -13.09
C THR A 446 -38.17 -1.93 -14.36
N GLY A 447 -37.33 -1.70 -15.34
CA GLY A 447 -37.72 -1.21 -16.67
C GLY A 447 -38.78 -2.15 -17.33
N ARG A 448 -38.65 -3.48 -17.11
CA ARG A 448 -39.63 -4.45 -17.59
C ARG A 448 -41.02 -4.26 -16.95
N ASP A 449 -41.05 -3.87 -15.67
CA ASP A 449 -42.31 -3.59 -14.98
C ASP A 449 -42.98 -2.31 -15.52
N LEU A 450 -42.19 -1.30 -15.86
CA LEU A 450 -42.69 -0.06 -16.48
C LEU A 450 -43.20 -0.29 -17.90
N ILE A 451 -42.55 -1.15 -18.68
CA ILE A 451 -43.06 -1.56 -20.01
C ILE A 451 -44.44 -2.25 -19.87
N LYS A 452 -44.59 -3.14 -18.89
CA LYS A 452 -45.90 -3.80 -18.60
C LYS A 452 -46.99 -2.80 -18.16
N LEU A 453 -46.60 -1.62 -17.69
CA LEU A 453 -47.49 -0.51 -17.33
C LEU A 453 -47.76 0.45 -18.50
N GLY A 454 -47.27 0.14 -19.71
CA GLY A 454 -47.50 0.92 -20.92
C GLY A 454 -46.41 1.95 -21.26
N MET A 455 -45.32 1.99 -20.50
CA MET A 455 -44.24 2.97 -20.76
C MET A 455 -43.33 2.49 -21.88
N LYS A 456 -43.03 3.35 -22.86
CA LYS A 456 -42.04 3.08 -23.92
C LYS A 456 -40.62 3.21 -23.39
N PRO A 457 -39.65 2.33 -23.80
CA PRO A 457 -38.25 2.48 -23.49
C PRO A 457 -37.73 3.82 -23.96
N GLY A 458 -36.94 4.49 -23.11
CA GLY A 458 -36.32 5.78 -23.43
C GLY A 458 -35.81 6.53 -22.20
N PRO A 459 -35.25 7.74 -22.39
CA PRO A 459 -34.72 8.56 -21.31
C PRO A 459 -35.70 8.85 -20.18
N ALA A 460 -36.98 9.06 -20.52
CA ALA A 460 -38.07 9.28 -19.55
C ALA A 460 -38.27 8.09 -18.60
N MET A 461 -38.12 6.85 -19.09
CA MET A 461 -38.17 5.64 -18.26
C MET A 461 -37.00 5.63 -17.27
N GLY A 462 -35.80 5.99 -17.69
CA GLY A 462 -34.64 6.10 -16.83
C GLY A 462 -34.83 7.14 -15.71
N ALA A 463 -35.37 8.30 -16.05
CA ALA A 463 -35.70 9.36 -15.08
C ALA A 463 -36.74 8.88 -14.05
N LEU A 464 -37.82 8.23 -14.49
CA LEU A 464 -38.86 7.74 -13.60
C LEU A 464 -38.39 6.62 -12.68
N LEU A 465 -37.50 5.73 -13.16
CA LEU A 465 -36.84 4.72 -12.33
C LEU A 465 -35.89 5.36 -11.29
N GLY A 466 -35.21 6.42 -11.66
CA GLY A 466 -34.38 7.23 -10.76
C GLY A 466 -35.21 7.85 -9.64
N GLU A 467 -36.32 8.54 -9.97
CA GLU A 467 -37.24 9.11 -8.97
C GLU A 467 -37.84 8.04 -8.05
N LEU A 468 -38.27 6.92 -8.60
CA LEU A 468 -38.79 5.81 -7.82
C LEU A 468 -37.75 5.25 -6.84
N ARG A 469 -36.49 5.15 -7.26
CA ARG A 469 -35.38 4.73 -6.40
C ARG A 469 -35.13 5.74 -5.29
N GLU A 470 -35.18 7.05 -5.59
CA GLU A 470 -35.06 8.10 -4.58
C GLU A 470 -36.14 7.97 -3.50
N LYS A 471 -37.38 7.79 -3.91
CA LYS A 471 -38.51 7.62 -2.99
C LYS A 471 -38.43 6.33 -2.17
N GLN A 472 -37.91 5.26 -2.75
CA GLN A 472 -37.61 4.03 -2.02
C GLN A 472 -36.52 4.26 -0.96
N LEU A 473 -35.45 4.94 -1.32
CA LEU A 473 -34.34 5.27 -0.42
C LEU A 473 -34.78 6.26 0.69
N ALA A 474 -35.76 7.11 0.43
CA ALA A 474 -36.37 7.98 1.42
C ALA A 474 -37.39 7.28 2.36
N ASP A 475 -37.70 6.00 2.13
CA ASP A 475 -38.77 5.20 2.78
C ASP A 475 -40.22 5.70 2.45
N GLU A 476 -40.38 6.51 1.43
CA GLU A 476 -41.69 6.97 0.96
C GLU A 476 -42.45 5.85 0.23
N LEU A 477 -41.71 5.00 -0.51
CA LEU A 477 -42.23 3.81 -1.17
C LEU A 477 -41.53 2.56 -0.61
N LYS A 478 -42.34 1.67 -0.02
CA LYS A 478 -41.81 0.47 0.68
C LYS A 478 -42.17 -0.84 0.00
N THR A 479 -43.20 -0.82 -0.88
CA THR A 479 -43.67 -2.03 -1.52
C THR A 479 -43.84 -1.84 -3.03
N PRO A 480 -43.73 -2.93 -3.83
CA PRO A 480 -44.02 -2.87 -5.28
C PRO A 480 -45.40 -2.37 -5.59
N ARG A 481 -46.40 -2.63 -4.74
CA ARG A 481 -47.79 -2.15 -4.89
C ARG A 481 -47.86 -0.62 -4.82
N GLN A 482 -47.19 -0.01 -3.81
CA GLN A 482 -47.12 1.44 -3.67
C GLN A 482 -46.37 2.07 -4.85
N ALA A 483 -45.26 1.45 -5.28
CA ALA A 483 -44.49 1.90 -6.42
C ALA A 483 -45.29 1.90 -7.72
N ARG A 484 -46.06 0.82 -8.00
CA ARG A 484 -46.97 0.73 -9.16
C ARG A 484 -48.07 1.79 -9.12
N ALA A 485 -48.68 2.02 -7.96
CA ALA A 485 -49.71 3.05 -7.80
C ALA A 485 -49.13 4.46 -8.04
N TRP A 486 -47.90 4.71 -7.55
CA TRP A 486 -47.18 5.98 -7.75
C TRP A 486 -46.83 6.22 -9.22
N VAL A 487 -46.38 5.18 -9.94
CA VAL A 487 -46.04 5.25 -11.37
C VAL A 487 -47.30 5.48 -12.20
N LYS A 488 -48.41 4.75 -11.97
CA LYS A 488 -49.67 4.92 -12.71
C LYS A 488 -50.21 6.35 -12.69
N LYS A 489 -50.04 7.10 -11.60
CA LYS A 489 -50.42 8.51 -11.50
C LYS A 489 -49.59 9.44 -12.38
N ARG A 490 -48.47 8.99 -12.95
CA ARG A 490 -47.50 9.77 -13.74
C ARG A 490 -47.41 9.32 -15.21
N LEU A 491 -47.99 8.18 -15.52
CA LEU A 491 -48.12 7.79 -16.92
C LEU A 491 -49.16 8.68 -17.58
N PRO A 492 -48.94 9.12 -18.82
CA PRO A 492 -49.97 9.79 -19.59
C PRO A 492 -51.22 8.88 -19.59
N THR A 493 -52.32 9.39 -19.17
CA THR A 493 -53.62 8.75 -19.47
C THR A 493 -53.81 8.81 -20.97
N ASP A 494 -53.74 7.66 -21.65
CA ASP A 494 -54.15 7.60 -23.05
C ASP A 494 -55.54 8.21 -23.18
N GLY A 495 -55.58 9.43 -23.80
CA GLY A 495 -56.83 10.04 -24.26
C GLY A 495 -57.26 9.43 -25.56
#